data_9703ab943fdb7a57db4768ff6cb259be
#
_entry.id   9703ab943fdb7a57db4768ff6cb259be
#
_cell.length_a   1.000
_cell.length_b   1.000
_cell.length_c   1.000
_cell.angle_alpha   90.00
_cell.angle_beta   90.00
_cell.angle_gamma   90.00
#
_symmetry.space_group_name_H-M   'P 1'
#
loop_
_entity.id
_entity.type
_entity.pdbx_description
1 polymer ?
#
loop_
_entity_poly.entity_id
_entity_poly.type
_entity_poly.pdbx_seq_one_letter_code
_entity_poly.pdbx_strand_id
1 'polypeptide(L)'
;MEAIWQACPVESHSPTVELTNVSVKYEDKVVLAPLDLVINPTERWVVLGPNGSGKTSLIKILSLYRYPTSGTVRVLGETWGATDIRELRRRIGLASSSLRDQFRADISAFDIVMTARFAALETWWHDYTEADRSAALECLQRVGADLLRDRKFHTLSSGEQQRVQLARTLMGDPGLLLLDEPTAGLDLAGREQLVSTLATVAADASTPATVLVTHHTDEIPPGFTHGLLLKNGEAMARGPIDEILTKDSLSECFGLQLELENRDGRWLSWASN
;
A
#
# COMPACT_ATOMS: atom_id res chain seq x y z
N MET A 1 -19.74 18.15 26.08
CA MET A 1 -19.47 18.99 24.89
C MET A 1 -18.85 18.04 23.87
N GLU A 2 -19.71 17.43 23.08
CA GLU A 2 -19.33 16.40 22.08
C GLU A 2 -18.63 17.11 20.92
N ALA A 3 -17.33 16.86 20.78
CA ALA A 3 -16.59 17.22 19.58
C ALA A 3 -16.92 16.18 18.50
N ILE A 4 -17.97 16.45 17.76
CA ILE A 4 -18.33 15.75 16.54
C ILE A 4 -17.18 15.95 15.56
N TRP A 5 -16.39 14.92 15.35
CA TRP A 5 -15.50 14.80 14.19
C TRP A 5 -16.41 14.66 12.97
N GLN A 6 -16.75 15.77 12.35
CA GLN A 6 -17.27 15.74 10.99
C GLN A 6 -16.11 15.36 10.08
N ALA A 7 -16.04 14.10 9.70
CA ALA A 7 -15.34 13.69 8.51
C ALA A 7 -15.84 14.60 7.39
N CYS A 8 -14.95 15.37 6.77
CA CYS A 8 -15.30 16.11 5.56
C CYS A 8 -15.81 15.07 4.57
N PRO A 9 -17.07 15.10 4.12
CA PRO A 9 -17.54 14.12 3.17
C PRO A 9 -16.69 14.29 1.91
N VAL A 10 -15.85 13.31 1.61
CA VAL A 10 -15.28 13.16 0.26
C VAL A 10 -16.50 13.01 -0.64
N GLU A 11 -16.73 13.99 -1.50
CA GLU A 11 -17.78 13.92 -2.49
C GLU A 11 -17.66 12.57 -3.18
N SER A 12 -18.73 11.78 -3.14
CA SER A 12 -18.77 10.34 -3.46
C SER A 12 -18.45 9.99 -4.93
N HIS A 13 -17.84 10.89 -5.67
CA HIS A 13 -17.59 10.79 -7.12
C HIS A 13 -16.16 11.16 -7.55
N SER A 14 -15.31 11.68 -6.67
CA SER A 14 -13.92 12.02 -7.04
C SER A 14 -12.98 10.84 -6.85
N PRO A 15 -12.13 10.52 -7.84
CA PRO A 15 -11.13 9.45 -7.70
C PRO A 15 -10.18 9.70 -6.52
N THR A 16 -9.77 8.63 -5.85
CA THR A 16 -8.72 8.68 -4.81
C THR A 16 -7.36 8.98 -5.41
N VAL A 17 -7.09 8.42 -6.60
CA VAL A 17 -5.87 8.66 -7.37
C VAL A 17 -6.24 8.95 -8.81
N GLU A 18 -5.61 9.97 -9.39
CA GLU A 18 -5.69 10.27 -10.81
C GLU A 18 -4.28 10.62 -11.32
N LEU A 19 -3.74 9.78 -12.17
CA LEU A 19 -2.49 10.01 -12.89
C LEU A 19 -2.81 10.30 -14.34
N THR A 20 -2.30 11.41 -14.87
CA THR A 20 -2.45 11.79 -16.28
C THR A 20 -1.08 11.94 -16.92
N ASN A 21 -0.74 11.05 -17.83
CA ASN A 21 0.52 11.03 -18.59
C ASN A 21 1.77 11.10 -17.69
N VAL A 22 1.72 10.39 -16.54
CA VAL A 22 2.75 10.44 -15.51
C VAL A 22 3.94 9.57 -15.90
N SER A 23 5.14 10.14 -15.93
CA SER A 23 6.38 9.39 -16.20
C SER A 23 7.45 9.63 -15.14
N VAL A 24 8.41 8.68 -15.06
CA VAL A 24 9.60 8.79 -14.20
C VAL A 24 10.84 8.46 -15.00
N LYS A 25 11.82 9.38 -14.96
CA LYS A 25 13.17 9.16 -15.46
C LYS A 25 14.19 9.32 -14.33
N TYR A 26 15.24 8.53 -14.39
CA TYR A 26 16.47 8.71 -13.62
C TYR A 26 17.58 8.94 -14.63
N GLU A 27 18.15 10.15 -14.64
CA GLU A 27 19.05 10.59 -15.69
C GLU A 27 18.39 10.36 -17.07
N ASP A 28 19.00 9.54 -17.93
CA ASP A 28 18.45 9.24 -19.26
C ASP A 28 17.60 7.96 -19.31
N LYS A 29 17.48 7.21 -18.18
CA LYS A 29 16.73 5.97 -18.14
C LYS A 29 15.27 6.21 -17.76
N VAL A 30 14.33 5.83 -18.64
CA VAL A 30 12.91 5.77 -18.33
C VAL A 30 12.67 4.57 -17.39
N VAL A 31 12.12 4.83 -16.20
CA VAL A 31 11.80 3.81 -15.19
C VAL A 31 10.29 3.57 -15.10
N LEU A 32 9.51 4.60 -15.43
CA LEU A 32 8.07 4.50 -15.63
C LEU A 32 7.73 5.31 -16.89
N ALA A 33 7.27 4.66 -17.91
CA ALA A 33 6.74 5.27 -19.12
C ALA A 33 5.44 6.04 -18.82
N PRO A 34 4.99 6.93 -19.69
CA PRO A 34 3.76 7.68 -19.48
C PRO A 34 2.59 6.77 -19.13
N LEU A 35 2.02 7.00 -17.94
CA LEU A 35 0.93 6.20 -17.37
C LEU A 35 -0.26 7.08 -17.05
N ASP A 36 -1.44 6.67 -17.50
CA ASP A 36 -2.74 7.14 -17.03
C ASP A 36 -3.32 6.08 -16.10
N LEU A 37 -3.77 6.47 -14.91
CA LEU A 37 -4.36 5.55 -13.93
C LEU A 37 -5.39 6.30 -13.10
N VAL A 38 -6.57 5.71 -12.94
CA VAL A 38 -7.61 6.20 -12.04
C VAL A 38 -7.92 5.11 -11.04
N ILE A 39 -7.93 5.46 -9.74
CA ILE A 39 -8.30 4.58 -8.64
C ILE A 39 -9.43 5.24 -7.86
N ASN A 40 -10.56 4.54 -7.74
CA ASN A 40 -11.72 5.03 -7.01
C ASN A 40 -11.68 4.63 -5.51
N PRO A 41 -12.45 5.30 -4.63
CA PRO A 41 -12.35 5.11 -3.17
C PRO A 41 -12.56 3.69 -2.66
N THR A 42 -13.35 2.87 -3.36
CA THR A 42 -13.67 1.50 -2.93
C THR A 42 -12.85 0.43 -3.64
N GLU A 43 -11.92 0.81 -4.52
CA GLU A 43 -11.13 -0.14 -5.28
C GLU A 43 -9.92 -0.66 -4.51
N ARG A 44 -9.61 -1.93 -4.75
CA ARG A 44 -8.44 -2.64 -4.23
C ARG A 44 -7.60 -3.07 -5.42
N TRP A 45 -6.46 -2.42 -5.59
CA TRP A 45 -5.57 -2.61 -6.72
C TRP A 45 -4.38 -3.47 -6.36
N VAL A 46 -4.04 -4.44 -7.20
CA VAL A 46 -2.74 -5.09 -7.17
C VAL A 46 -1.89 -4.62 -8.35
N VAL A 47 -0.65 -4.22 -8.07
CA VAL A 47 0.36 -3.88 -9.08
C VAL A 47 1.36 -5.02 -9.14
N LEU A 48 1.36 -5.75 -10.25
CA LEU A 48 2.21 -6.90 -10.49
C LEU A 48 3.24 -6.63 -11.57
N GLY A 49 4.36 -7.31 -11.51
CA GLY A 49 5.40 -7.29 -12.54
C GLY A 49 6.75 -7.73 -12.01
N PRO A 50 7.69 -8.06 -12.88
CA PRO A 50 9.03 -8.49 -12.48
C PRO A 50 9.79 -7.40 -11.73
N ASN A 51 10.91 -7.77 -11.11
CA ASN A 51 11.79 -6.81 -10.45
C ASN A 51 12.32 -5.80 -11.46
N GLY A 52 12.34 -4.52 -11.06
CA GLY A 52 12.76 -3.43 -11.96
C GLY A 52 11.69 -2.94 -12.94
N SER A 53 10.45 -3.43 -12.88
CA SER A 53 9.36 -3.01 -13.79
C SER A 53 8.76 -1.63 -13.48
N GLY A 54 9.21 -0.92 -12.44
CA GLY A 54 8.72 0.42 -12.11
C GLY A 54 7.75 0.49 -10.92
N LYS A 55 7.37 -0.63 -10.30
CA LYS A 55 6.40 -0.71 -9.18
C LYS A 55 6.74 0.23 -8.02
N THR A 56 7.97 0.15 -7.50
CA THR A 56 8.44 1.02 -6.42
C THR A 56 8.46 2.50 -6.81
N SER A 57 8.71 2.81 -8.10
CA SER A 57 8.64 4.19 -8.58
C SER A 57 7.20 4.70 -8.59
N LEU A 58 6.24 3.88 -8.98
CA LEU A 58 4.83 4.19 -8.90
C LEU A 58 4.40 4.43 -7.44
N ILE A 59 4.76 3.53 -6.51
CA ILE A 59 4.46 3.73 -5.07
C ILE A 59 5.06 5.04 -4.55
N LYS A 60 6.30 5.38 -4.91
CA LYS A 60 6.93 6.64 -4.49
C LYS A 60 6.21 7.88 -5.03
N ILE A 61 5.58 7.79 -6.21
CA ILE A 61 4.70 8.85 -6.73
C ILE A 61 3.42 8.91 -5.91
N LEU A 62 2.71 7.80 -5.74
CA LEU A 62 1.43 7.75 -5.03
C LEU A 62 1.56 8.18 -3.55
N SER A 63 2.70 7.87 -2.92
CA SER A 63 3.04 8.27 -1.55
C SER A 63 3.67 9.67 -1.45
N LEU A 64 3.80 10.39 -2.58
CA LEU A 64 4.34 11.74 -2.68
C LEU A 64 5.81 11.88 -2.24
N TYR A 65 6.58 10.78 -2.26
CA TYR A 65 8.03 10.81 -1.97
C TYR A 65 8.89 11.08 -3.20
N ARG A 66 8.32 11.01 -4.40
CA ARG A 66 9.02 11.28 -5.65
C ARG A 66 8.13 12.07 -6.61
N TYR A 67 8.56 13.27 -6.97
CA TYR A 67 7.90 14.08 -8.01
C TYR A 67 8.01 13.38 -9.38
N PRO A 68 6.94 13.33 -10.20
CA PRO A 68 7.02 12.79 -11.55
C PRO A 68 7.94 13.62 -12.44
N THR A 69 8.54 13.01 -13.45
CA THR A 69 9.31 13.74 -14.45
C THR A 69 8.40 14.50 -15.41
N SER A 70 7.24 13.94 -15.71
CA SER A 70 6.18 14.60 -16.49
C SER A 70 4.80 14.09 -16.06
N GLY A 71 3.76 14.80 -16.50
CA GLY A 71 2.37 14.46 -16.21
C GLY A 71 1.85 15.11 -14.94
N THR A 72 0.60 14.83 -14.63
CA THR A 72 -0.11 15.38 -13.46
C THR A 72 -0.51 14.26 -12.51
N VAL A 73 -0.28 14.49 -11.21
CA VAL A 73 -0.64 13.57 -10.12
C VAL A 73 -1.66 14.26 -9.22
N ARG A 74 -2.82 13.63 -9.06
CA ARG A 74 -3.82 14.01 -8.06
C ARG A 74 -4.03 12.83 -7.11
N VAL A 75 -3.99 13.11 -5.82
CA VAL A 75 -4.24 12.12 -4.76
C VAL A 75 -5.21 12.74 -3.76
N LEU A 76 -6.27 12.04 -3.42
CA LEU A 76 -7.33 12.50 -2.51
C LEU A 76 -7.93 13.86 -2.90
N GLY A 77 -8.09 14.08 -4.21
CA GLY A 77 -8.61 15.33 -4.78
C GLY A 77 -7.59 16.47 -4.90
N GLU A 78 -6.39 16.32 -4.32
CA GLU A 78 -5.36 17.34 -4.28
C GLU A 78 -4.33 17.15 -5.41
N THR A 79 -3.97 18.21 -6.09
CA THR A 79 -2.94 18.17 -7.15
C THR A 79 -1.56 18.35 -6.53
N TRP A 80 -0.65 17.42 -6.81
CA TRP A 80 0.73 17.53 -6.35
C TRP A 80 1.43 18.74 -6.97
N GLY A 81 1.99 19.57 -6.11
CA GLY A 81 2.60 20.88 -6.47
C GLY A 81 1.72 22.10 -6.19
N ALA A 82 0.42 21.89 -5.88
CA ALA A 82 -0.51 22.96 -5.52
C ALA A 82 -1.00 22.90 -4.07
N THR A 83 -0.58 21.87 -3.31
CA THR A 83 -1.03 21.63 -1.93
C THR A 83 0.13 21.36 -0.98
N ASP A 84 -0.11 21.46 0.34
CA ASP A 84 0.88 21.07 1.35
C ASP A 84 1.03 19.53 1.39
N ILE A 85 2.17 19.07 0.91
CA ILE A 85 2.51 17.63 0.85
C ILE A 85 2.52 16.99 2.25
N ARG A 86 2.85 17.75 3.30
CA ARG A 86 2.94 17.19 4.66
C ARG A 86 1.55 16.81 5.15
N GLU A 87 0.56 17.69 4.94
CA GLU A 87 -0.82 17.40 5.30
C GLU A 87 -1.41 16.28 4.44
N LEU A 88 -1.10 16.27 3.14
CA LEU A 88 -1.59 15.21 2.26
C LEU A 88 -1.01 13.84 2.62
N ARG A 89 0.30 13.76 2.97
CA ARG A 89 0.94 12.51 3.41
C ARG A 89 0.34 11.92 4.68
N ARG A 90 -0.21 12.72 5.58
CA ARG A 90 -0.90 12.25 6.80
C ARG A 90 -2.16 11.45 6.48
N ARG A 91 -2.72 11.68 5.30
CA ARG A 91 -3.91 11.00 4.79
C ARG A 91 -3.58 9.79 3.91
N ILE A 92 -2.30 9.41 3.84
CA ILE A 92 -1.81 8.25 3.07
C ILE A 92 -1.11 7.28 4.01
N GLY A 93 -1.66 6.08 4.15
CA GLY A 93 -1.01 4.99 4.86
C GLY A 93 0.03 4.31 3.96
N LEU A 94 1.29 4.25 4.39
CA LEU A 94 2.36 3.60 3.64
C LEU A 94 3.05 2.54 4.49
N ALA A 95 3.08 1.30 3.99
CA ALA A 95 3.95 0.23 4.47
C ALA A 95 4.96 -0.13 3.38
N SER A 96 6.24 -0.02 3.68
CA SER A 96 7.33 -0.41 2.78
C SER A 96 8.57 -0.80 3.59
N SER A 97 9.41 -1.67 3.03
CA SER A 97 10.68 -2.05 3.64
C SER A 97 11.58 -0.83 3.86
N SER A 98 11.63 0.09 2.90
CA SER A 98 12.44 1.31 3.00
C SER A 98 12.00 2.26 4.13
N LEU A 99 10.72 2.25 4.49
CA LEU A 99 10.22 2.99 5.65
C LEU A 99 10.56 2.27 6.96
N ARG A 100 10.44 0.95 6.98
CA ARG A 100 10.79 0.12 8.14
C ARG A 100 12.21 0.35 8.61
N ASP A 101 13.16 0.41 7.68
CA ASP A 101 14.59 0.54 7.96
C ASP A 101 14.98 1.92 8.52
N GLN A 102 14.05 2.88 8.50
CA GLN A 102 14.25 4.21 9.07
C GLN A 102 13.83 4.34 10.53
N PHE A 103 13.08 3.35 11.07
CA PHE A 103 12.69 3.38 12.48
C PHE A 103 13.88 3.08 13.40
N ARG A 104 13.93 3.75 14.54
CA ARG A 104 14.94 3.46 15.56
C ARG A 104 14.77 2.05 16.12
N ALA A 105 15.91 1.46 16.47
CA ALA A 105 15.95 0.09 16.99
C ALA A 105 15.20 -0.11 18.32
N ASP A 106 15.09 0.93 19.14
CA ASP A 106 14.50 0.89 20.48
C ASP A 106 13.05 1.39 20.56
N ILE A 107 12.47 1.83 19.45
CA ILE A 107 11.08 2.30 19.38
C ILE A 107 10.11 1.13 19.63
N SER A 108 9.04 1.36 20.41
CA SER A 108 8.02 0.35 20.65
C SER A 108 7.11 0.15 19.44
N ALA A 109 6.47 -1.02 19.34
CA ALA A 109 5.46 -1.27 18.32
C ALA A 109 4.31 -0.25 18.40
N PHE A 110 3.90 0.12 19.61
CA PHE A 110 2.88 1.15 19.84
C PHE A 110 3.32 2.52 19.30
N ASP A 111 4.54 2.95 19.64
CA ASP A 111 5.05 4.25 19.19
C ASP A 111 5.20 4.30 17.68
N ILE A 112 5.58 3.19 17.02
CA ILE A 112 5.58 3.12 15.54
C ILE A 112 4.21 3.44 14.97
N VAL A 113 3.15 2.86 15.51
CA VAL A 113 1.78 3.14 15.05
C VAL A 113 1.43 4.61 15.30
N MET A 114 1.75 5.14 16.47
CA MET A 114 1.53 6.54 16.83
C MET A 114 2.19 7.52 15.85
N THR A 115 3.40 7.22 15.35
CA THR A 115 4.13 8.11 14.42
C THR A 115 3.35 8.42 13.15
N ALA A 116 2.43 7.55 12.73
CA ALA A 116 1.64 7.76 11.52
C ALA A 116 0.73 8.99 11.60
N ARG A 117 0.25 9.34 12.80
CA ARG A 117 -0.62 10.50 13.03
C ARG A 117 -0.07 11.80 12.43
N PHE A 118 1.25 11.92 12.41
CA PHE A 118 1.96 13.09 11.90
C PHE A 118 2.87 12.76 10.70
N ALA A 119 2.72 11.57 10.10
CA ALA A 119 3.61 11.04 9.06
C ALA A 119 5.10 11.14 9.46
N ALA A 120 5.38 10.95 10.76
CA ALA A 120 6.70 11.05 11.37
C ALA A 120 7.39 9.68 11.48
N LEU A 121 8.65 9.67 11.91
CA LEU A 121 9.41 8.47 12.25
C LEU A 121 9.62 8.33 13.76
N GLU A 122 9.33 9.42 14.50
CA GLU A 122 9.56 9.55 15.97
C GLU A 122 8.37 10.24 16.64
N THR A 123 8.15 9.94 17.91
CA THR A 123 7.01 10.49 18.66
C THR A 123 7.32 11.79 19.41
N TRP A 124 8.58 12.15 19.62
CA TRP A 124 9.00 13.20 20.61
C TRP A 124 8.70 14.65 20.20
N TRP A 125 8.45 14.88 18.93
CA TRP A 125 8.21 16.24 18.41
C TRP A 125 6.74 16.65 18.37
N HIS A 126 5.87 15.75 18.78
CA HIS A 126 4.43 15.93 18.63
C HIS A 126 3.70 15.58 19.92
N ASP A 127 2.68 16.35 20.24
CA ASP A 127 1.76 16.05 21.34
C ASP A 127 0.65 15.11 20.84
N TYR A 128 0.55 13.96 21.45
CA TYR A 128 -0.47 12.95 21.16
C TYR A 128 -1.57 12.98 22.21
N THR A 129 -2.80 13.02 21.75
CA THR A 129 -3.99 12.99 22.60
C THR A 129 -4.30 11.58 23.08
N GLU A 130 -5.19 11.44 24.07
CA GLU A 130 -5.69 10.13 24.49
C GLU A 130 -6.48 9.43 23.37
N ALA A 131 -7.19 10.21 22.53
CA ALA A 131 -7.86 9.68 21.34
C ALA A 131 -6.88 9.05 20.33
N ASP A 132 -5.71 9.69 20.12
CA ASP A 132 -4.67 9.13 19.25
C ASP A 132 -4.13 7.81 19.81
N ARG A 133 -3.95 7.72 21.15
CA ARG A 133 -3.49 6.49 21.82
C ARG A 133 -4.51 5.36 21.68
N SER A 134 -5.79 5.66 21.88
CA SER A 134 -6.87 4.69 21.70
C SER A 134 -6.94 4.20 20.26
N ALA A 135 -6.86 5.10 19.27
CA ALA A 135 -6.83 4.75 17.85
C ALA A 135 -5.65 3.86 17.48
N ALA A 136 -4.46 4.11 18.04
CA ALA A 136 -3.29 3.28 17.81
C ALA A 136 -3.47 1.85 18.36
N LEU A 137 -4.10 1.70 19.54
CA LEU A 137 -4.44 0.38 20.09
C LEU A 137 -5.45 -0.36 19.22
N GLU A 138 -6.48 0.34 18.74
CA GLU A 138 -7.48 -0.24 17.82
C GLU A 138 -6.82 -0.71 16.52
N CYS A 139 -5.90 0.07 15.95
CA CYS A 139 -5.16 -0.34 14.76
C CYS A 139 -4.32 -1.60 15.00
N LEU A 140 -3.64 -1.71 16.16
CA LEU A 140 -2.91 -2.93 16.54
C LEU A 140 -3.85 -4.13 16.69
N GLN A 141 -5.03 -3.95 17.31
CA GLN A 141 -6.03 -5.00 17.47
C GLN A 141 -6.56 -5.50 16.13
N ARG A 142 -6.88 -4.59 15.19
CA ARG A 142 -7.37 -4.94 13.83
C ARG A 142 -6.44 -5.87 13.06
N VAL A 143 -5.14 -5.84 13.36
CA VAL A 143 -4.14 -6.69 12.70
C VAL A 143 -3.60 -7.81 13.61
N GLY A 144 -4.18 -8.01 14.79
CA GLY A 144 -3.75 -9.04 15.76
C GLY A 144 -2.33 -8.80 16.29
N ALA A 145 -1.96 -7.55 16.54
CA ALA A 145 -0.64 -7.14 17.05
C ALA A 145 -0.70 -6.40 18.40
N ASP A 146 -1.84 -6.41 19.08
CA ASP A 146 -2.07 -5.71 20.36
C ASP A 146 -1.14 -6.19 21.49
N LEU A 147 -0.83 -7.49 21.55
CA LEU A 147 0.11 -8.07 22.50
C LEU A 147 1.57 -7.65 22.27
N LEU A 148 1.87 -7.05 21.12
CA LEU A 148 3.22 -6.59 20.77
C LEU A 148 3.48 -5.14 21.16
N ARG A 149 2.47 -4.40 21.62
CA ARG A 149 2.49 -2.94 21.80
C ARG A 149 3.72 -2.39 22.55
N ASP A 150 4.13 -3.08 23.62
CA ASP A 150 5.22 -2.64 24.50
C ASP A 150 6.58 -3.23 24.09
N ARG A 151 6.62 -4.11 23.09
CA ARG A 151 7.85 -4.72 22.60
C ARG A 151 8.61 -3.76 21.68
N LYS A 152 9.94 -3.78 21.78
CA LYS A 152 10.81 -3.03 20.87
C LYS A 152 10.71 -3.62 19.45
N PHE A 153 10.49 -2.77 18.47
CA PHE A 153 10.22 -3.18 17.09
C PHE A 153 11.28 -4.12 16.51
N HIS A 154 12.58 -3.84 16.73
CA HIS A 154 13.66 -4.67 16.20
C HIS A 154 13.76 -6.05 16.85
N THR A 155 13.09 -6.29 18.00
CA THR A 155 13.03 -7.62 18.64
C THR A 155 11.88 -8.49 18.12
N LEU A 156 11.03 -7.91 17.29
CA LEU A 156 9.92 -8.60 16.67
C LEU A 156 10.40 -9.47 15.49
N SER A 157 9.73 -10.60 15.26
CA SER A 157 9.91 -11.36 14.02
C SER A 157 9.49 -10.54 12.80
N SER A 158 9.95 -10.92 11.61
CA SER A 158 9.59 -10.24 10.37
C SER A 158 8.07 -10.12 10.19
N GLY A 159 7.30 -11.19 10.48
CA GLY A 159 5.84 -11.17 10.41
C GLY A 159 5.19 -10.25 11.44
N GLU A 160 5.69 -10.23 12.68
CA GLU A 160 5.24 -9.28 13.71
C GLU A 160 5.52 -7.84 13.30
N GLN A 161 6.71 -7.55 12.75
CA GLN A 161 7.05 -6.22 12.23
C GLN A 161 6.12 -5.79 11.10
N GLN A 162 5.79 -6.69 10.17
CA GLN A 162 4.86 -6.38 9.08
C GLN A 162 3.45 -6.07 9.58
N ARG A 163 2.94 -6.81 10.57
CA ARG A 163 1.65 -6.49 11.20
C ARG A 163 1.66 -5.13 11.89
N VAL A 164 2.73 -4.76 12.59
CA VAL A 164 2.87 -3.44 13.20
C VAL A 164 2.91 -2.34 12.12
N GLN A 165 3.59 -2.56 11.00
CA GLN A 165 3.57 -1.62 9.88
C GLN A 165 2.17 -1.51 9.26
N LEU A 166 1.45 -2.62 9.11
CA LEU A 166 0.06 -2.59 8.63
C LEU A 166 -0.83 -1.80 9.60
N ALA A 167 -0.71 -2.02 10.93
CA ALA A 167 -1.40 -1.20 11.92
C ALA A 167 -1.09 0.29 11.74
N ARG A 168 0.18 0.61 11.52
CA ARG A 168 0.62 1.99 11.25
C ARG A 168 -0.07 2.59 10.02
N THR A 169 -0.28 1.82 8.95
CA THR A 169 -0.96 2.34 7.74
C THR A 169 -2.43 2.69 7.99
N LEU A 170 -3.06 2.04 8.96
CA LEU A 170 -4.47 2.26 9.31
C LEU A 170 -4.65 3.44 10.29
N MET A 171 -3.56 3.91 10.91
CA MET A 171 -3.61 5.00 11.88
C MET A 171 -3.94 6.33 11.21
N GLY A 172 -4.83 7.09 11.81
CA GLY A 172 -5.16 8.45 11.35
C GLY A 172 -6.21 8.52 10.24
N ASP A 173 -6.95 7.44 10.03
CA ASP A 173 -8.04 7.35 9.06
C ASP A 173 -7.59 7.76 7.63
N PRO A 174 -6.65 7.01 7.04
CA PRO A 174 -6.12 7.33 5.72
C PRO A 174 -7.19 7.20 4.63
N GLY A 175 -7.11 8.05 3.61
CA GLY A 175 -7.94 7.94 2.40
C GLY A 175 -7.33 7.04 1.32
N LEU A 176 -6.07 6.62 1.48
CA LEU A 176 -5.34 5.73 0.57
C LEU A 176 -4.35 4.86 1.34
N LEU A 177 -4.36 3.55 1.10
CA LEU A 177 -3.38 2.60 1.62
C LEU A 177 -2.43 2.14 0.52
N LEU A 178 -1.13 2.20 0.80
CA LEU A 178 -0.06 1.79 -0.09
C LEU A 178 0.80 0.72 0.59
N LEU A 179 0.87 -0.46 0.01
CA LEU A 179 1.57 -1.62 0.54
C LEU A 179 2.63 -2.07 -0.48
N ASP A 180 3.89 -1.77 -0.21
CA ASP A 180 5.02 -2.07 -1.11
C ASP A 180 5.74 -3.33 -0.66
N GLU A 181 5.44 -4.46 -1.31
CA GLU A 181 5.97 -5.80 -1.04
C GLU A 181 5.87 -6.18 0.47
N PRO A 182 4.67 -6.14 1.07
CA PRO A 182 4.52 -6.29 2.51
C PRO A 182 4.88 -7.69 3.02
N THR A 183 4.95 -8.68 2.15
CA THR A 183 5.30 -10.08 2.45
C THR A 183 6.78 -10.39 2.32
N ALA A 184 7.57 -9.42 1.83
CA ALA A 184 9.00 -9.62 1.58
C ALA A 184 9.76 -10.03 2.86
N GLY A 185 10.52 -11.14 2.76
CA GLY A 185 11.31 -11.67 3.87
C GLY A 185 10.52 -12.45 4.91
N LEU A 186 9.24 -12.78 4.66
CA LEU A 186 8.44 -13.66 5.49
C LEU A 186 8.63 -15.12 5.09
N ASP A 187 8.59 -16.00 6.09
CA ASP A 187 8.40 -17.43 5.85
C ASP A 187 6.96 -17.71 5.39
N LEU A 188 6.68 -18.97 5.03
CA LEU A 188 5.37 -19.35 4.53
C LEU A 188 4.25 -19.03 5.53
N ALA A 189 4.45 -19.33 6.81
CA ALA A 189 3.43 -19.10 7.84
C ALA A 189 3.14 -17.61 8.05
N GLY A 190 4.19 -16.78 8.12
CA GLY A 190 4.09 -15.34 8.25
C GLY A 190 3.41 -14.70 7.03
N ARG A 191 3.73 -15.17 5.81
CA ARG A 191 3.10 -14.72 4.57
C ARG A 191 1.60 -15.04 4.56
N GLU A 192 1.21 -16.29 4.84
CA GLU A 192 -0.20 -16.70 4.87
C GLU A 192 -1.00 -15.92 5.93
N GLN A 193 -0.42 -15.70 7.11
CA GLN A 193 -1.05 -14.90 8.15
C GLN A 193 -1.24 -13.44 7.71
N LEU A 194 -0.26 -12.85 7.04
CA LEU A 194 -0.38 -11.47 6.55
C LEU A 194 -1.42 -11.36 5.43
N VAL A 195 -1.42 -12.29 4.47
CA VAL A 195 -2.43 -12.33 3.40
C VAL A 195 -3.85 -12.47 3.98
N SER A 196 -4.04 -13.32 4.99
CA SER A 196 -5.32 -13.46 5.70
C SER A 196 -5.72 -12.16 6.40
N THR A 197 -4.77 -11.48 7.04
CA THR A 197 -5.01 -10.18 7.68
C THR A 197 -5.41 -9.12 6.65
N LEU A 198 -4.71 -9.07 5.52
CA LEU A 198 -5.03 -8.15 4.42
C LEU A 198 -6.40 -8.44 3.79
N ALA A 199 -6.79 -9.71 3.68
CA ALA A 199 -8.13 -10.09 3.23
C ALA A 199 -9.22 -9.58 4.18
N THR A 200 -9.00 -9.68 5.50
CA THR A 200 -9.91 -9.13 6.52
C THR A 200 -10.02 -7.61 6.38
N VAL A 201 -8.90 -6.92 6.23
CA VAL A 201 -8.87 -5.46 6.01
C VAL A 201 -9.58 -5.11 4.69
N ALA A 202 -9.33 -5.84 3.60
CA ALA A 202 -9.96 -5.57 2.30
C ALA A 202 -11.49 -5.81 2.32
N ALA A 203 -11.97 -6.73 3.14
CA ALA A 203 -13.41 -7.02 3.28
C ALA A 203 -14.16 -5.96 4.11
N ASP A 204 -13.46 -5.17 4.91
CA ASP A 204 -14.05 -4.08 5.68
C ASP A 204 -14.42 -2.91 4.74
N ALA A 205 -15.73 -2.59 4.70
CA ALA A 205 -16.26 -1.52 3.85
C ALA A 205 -15.70 -0.12 4.19
N SER A 206 -15.21 0.07 5.42
CA SER A 206 -14.57 1.32 5.86
C SER A 206 -13.12 1.45 5.36
N THR A 207 -12.53 0.39 4.83
CA THR A 207 -11.15 0.43 4.32
C THR A 207 -11.10 1.28 3.03
N PRO A 208 -10.22 2.28 2.96
CA PRO A 208 -10.10 3.15 1.80
C PRO A 208 -9.51 2.41 0.59
N ALA A 209 -9.40 3.11 -0.54
CA ALA A 209 -8.66 2.62 -1.70
C ALA A 209 -7.30 2.06 -1.29
N THR A 210 -6.97 0.87 -1.80
CA THR A 210 -5.76 0.16 -1.40
C THR A 210 -4.96 -0.25 -2.63
N VAL A 211 -3.66 -0.01 -2.62
CA VAL A 211 -2.72 -0.45 -3.66
C VAL A 211 -1.69 -1.38 -3.04
N LEU A 212 -1.71 -2.63 -3.45
CA LEU A 212 -0.72 -3.65 -3.09
C LEU A 212 0.26 -3.82 -4.24
N VAL A 213 1.54 -3.66 -3.97
CA VAL A 213 2.61 -3.99 -4.91
C VAL A 213 3.22 -5.33 -4.51
N THR A 214 3.28 -6.25 -5.46
CA THR A 214 3.96 -7.54 -5.30
C THR A 214 4.48 -8.06 -6.64
N HIS A 215 5.29 -9.10 -6.61
CA HIS A 215 5.72 -9.86 -7.77
C HIS A 215 5.25 -11.33 -7.72
N HIS A 216 4.40 -11.66 -6.74
CA HIS A 216 3.84 -12.98 -6.51
C HIS A 216 2.31 -12.96 -6.57
N THR A 217 1.70 -13.85 -7.34
CA THR A 217 0.23 -13.94 -7.45
C THR A 217 -0.42 -14.50 -6.19
N ASP A 218 0.25 -15.42 -5.50
CA ASP A 218 -0.23 -16.06 -4.26
C ASP A 218 -0.23 -15.11 -3.05
N GLU A 219 0.35 -13.92 -3.18
CA GLU A 219 0.30 -12.85 -2.19
C GLU A 219 -0.92 -11.93 -2.33
N ILE A 220 -1.69 -12.07 -3.41
CA ILE A 220 -2.90 -11.28 -3.63
C ILE A 220 -4.00 -11.77 -2.69
N PRO A 221 -4.48 -10.92 -1.75
CA PRO A 221 -5.55 -11.33 -0.86
C PRO A 221 -6.90 -11.42 -1.60
N PRO A 222 -7.82 -12.28 -1.16
CA PRO A 222 -9.20 -12.19 -1.58
C PRO A 222 -9.79 -10.80 -1.35
N GLY A 223 -10.67 -10.35 -2.25
CA GLY A 223 -11.31 -9.04 -2.17
C GLY A 223 -10.58 -7.91 -2.92
N PHE A 224 -9.44 -8.19 -3.56
CA PHE A 224 -8.84 -7.28 -4.52
C PHE A 224 -9.65 -7.28 -5.83
N THR A 225 -9.91 -6.09 -6.37
CA THR A 225 -10.88 -5.87 -7.44
C THR A 225 -10.24 -5.51 -8.79
N HIS A 226 -9.06 -4.92 -8.76
CA HIS A 226 -8.38 -4.41 -9.94
C HIS A 226 -6.91 -4.82 -9.99
N GLY A 227 -6.36 -4.87 -11.21
CA GLY A 227 -4.96 -5.19 -11.45
C GLY A 227 -4.28 -4.19 -12.40
N LEU A 228 -2.99 -3.99 -12.19
CA LEU A 228 -2.08 -3.31 -13.10
C LEU A 228 -0.86 -4.19 -13.32
N LEU A 229 -0.58 -4.58 -14.57
CA LEU A 229 0.63 -5.31 -14.94
C LEU A 229 1.67 -4.34 -15.47
N LEU A 230 2.84 -4.31 -14.83
CA LEU A 230 3.98 -3.48 -15.24
C LEU A 230 5.14 -4.34 -15.74
N LYS A 231 5.67 -4.00 -16.92
CA LYS A 231 6.88 -4.61 -17.48
C LYS A 231 7.78 -3.54 -18.10
N ASN A 232 9.06 -3.53 -17.74
CA ASN A 232 10.05 -2.58 -18.28
C ASN A 232 9.63 -1.10 -18.17
N GLY A 233 8.87 -0.75 -17.12
CA GLY A 233 8.36 0.60 -16.92
C GLY A 233 7.05 0.91 -17.65
N GLU A 234 6.50 0.00 -18.42
CA GLU A 234 5.27 0.18 -19.20
C GLU A 234 4.10 -0.56 -18.55
N ALA A 235 2.90 0.04 -18.61
CA ALA A 235 1.66 -0.61 -18.23
C ALA A 235 1.20 -1.50 -19.39
N MET A 236 1.28 -2.82 -19.20
CA MET A 236 0.82 -3.80 -20.21
C MET A 236 -0.71 -3.96 -20.22
N ALA A 237 -1.29 -4.02 -19.00
CA ALA A 237 -2.72 -4.20 -18.82
C ALA A 237 -3.17 -3.57 -17.52
N ARG A 238 -4.40 -3.05 -17.47
CA ARG A 238 -5.02 -2.49 -16.25
C ARG A 238 -6.54 -2.59 -16.32
N GLY A 239 -7.19 -2.85 -15.20
CA GLY A 239 -8.65 -2.97 -15.12
C GLY A 239 -9.10 -3.99 -14.07
N PRO A 240 -10.32 -4.52 -14.19
CA PRO A 240 -10.83 -5.55 -13.30
C PRO A 240 -9.88 -6.74 -13.19
N ILE A 241 -9.68 -7.24 -11.97
CA ILE A 241 -8.63 -8.23 -11.70
C ILE A 241 -8.79 -9.52 -12.50
N ASP A 242 -10.03 -9.99 -12.69
CA ASP A 242 -10.33 -11.22 -13.42
C ASP A 242 -10.07 -11.09 -14.94
N GLU A 243 -10.08 -9.86 -15.46
CA GLU A 243 -9.76 -9.58 -16.88
C GLU A 243 -8.25 -9.45 -17.09
N ILE A 244 -7.52 -8.96 -16.05
CA ILE A 244 -6.10 -8.67 -16.15
C ILE A 244 -5.24 -9.88 -15.78
N LEU A 245 -5.63 -10.63 -14.74
CA LEU A 245 -4.90 -11.83 -14.31
C LEU A 245 -5.34 -13.04 -15.14
N THR A 246 -4.72 -13.17 -16.31
CA THR A 246 -4.88 -14.33 -17.18
C THR A 246 -3.55 -15.05 -17.36
N LYS A 247 -3.59 -16.31 -17.76
CA LYS A 247 -2.40 -17.10 -18.11
C LYS A 247 -1.52 -16.36 -19.13
N ASP A 248 -2.14 -15.82 -20.18
CA ASP A 248 -1.42 -15.19 -21.29
C ASP A 248 -0.79 -13.86 -20.86
N SER A 249 -1.54 -12.99 -20.15
CA SER A 249 -1.03 -11.70 -19.70
C SER A 249 0.10 -11.84 -18.68
N LEU A 250 0.01 -12.82 -17.76
CA LEU A 250 1.07 -13.10 -16.81
C LEU A 250 2.29 -13.72 -17.49
N SER A 251 2.09 -14.65 -18.44
CA SER A 251 3.19 -15.25 -19.21
C SER A 251 3.94 -14.19 -20.01
N GLU A 252 3.24 -13.28 -20.64
CA GLU A 252 3.83 -12.16 -21.34
C GLU A 252 4.56 -11.22 -20.38
N CYS A 253 3.94 -10.85 -19.26
CA CYS A 253 4.50 -9.94 -18.26
C CYS A 253 5.82 -10.47 -17.69
N PHE A 254 5.84 -11.72 -17.26
CA PHE A 254 7.01 -12.34 -16.63
C PHE A 254 7.99 -12.97 -17.62
N GLY A 255 7.62 -13.12 -18.90
CA GLY A 255 8.48 -13.65 -19.94
C GLY A 255 8.73 -15.15 -19.84
N LEU A 256 7.79 -15.91 -19.29
CA LEU A 256 7.83 -17.37 -19.19
C LEU A 256 6.42 -17.95 -19.27
N GLN A 257 6.30 -19.19 -19.75
CA GLN A 257 5.00 -19.85 -19.82
C GLN A 257 4.50 -20.15 -18.41
N LEU A 258 3.33 -19.61 -18.06
CA LEU A 258 2.70 -19.77 -16.74
C LEU A 258 1.34 -20.44 -16.86
N GLU A 259 1.03 -21.30 -15.90
CA GLU A 259 -0.33 -21.68 -15.57
C GLU A 259 -0.85 -20.79 -14.44
N LEU A 260 -2.17 -20.58 -14.42
CA LEU A 260 -2.83 -19.76 -13.43
C LEU A 260 -4.11 -20.45 -12.96
N GLU A 261 -4.30 -20.49 -11.66
CA GLU A 261 -5.53 -20.99 -11.02
C GLU A 261 -6.05 -19.95 -10.03
N ASN A 262 -7.36 -19.72 -10.01
CA ASN A 262 -8.01 -19.01 -8.92
C ASN A 262 -8.75 -20.03 -8.05
N ARG A 263 -8.36 -20.10 -6.77
CA ARG A 263 -8.99 -20.98 -5.80
C ARG A 263 -9.48 -20.15 -4.62
N ASP A 264 -10.80 -20.04 -4.48
CA ASP A 264 -11.45 -19.28 -3.40
C ASP A 264 -10.95 -17.81 -3.28
N GLY A 265 -10.72 -17.16 -4.42
CA GLY A 265 -10.21 -15.79 -4.48
C GLY A 265 -8.68 -15.67 -4.30
N ARG A 266 -7.96 -16.79 -4.17
CA ARG A 266 -6.50 -16.85 -4.16
C ARG A 266 -5.97 -17.21 -5.55
N TRP A 267 -5.02 -16.43 -6.03
CA TRP A 267 -4.37 -16.63 -7.32
C TRP A 267 -3.08 -17.43 -7.16
N LEU A 268 -2.98 -18.55 -7.83
CA LEU A 268 -1.80 -19.41 -7.82
C LEU A 268 -1.23 -19.48 -9.23
N SER A 269 0.06 -19.19 -9.39
CA SER A 269 0.75 -19.33 -10.67
C SER A 269 2.01 -20.19 -10.54
N TRP A 270 2.27 -20.98 -11.59
CA TRP A 270 3.48 -21.82 -11.69
C TRP A 270 3.91 -21.92 -13.14
N ALA A 271 5.21 -22.18 -13.35
CA ALA A 271 5.72 -22.40 -14.70
C ALA A 271 5.16 -23.72 -15.28
N SER A 272 4.65 -23.67 -16.50
CA SER A 272 4.35 -24.87 -17.28
C SER A 272 5.65 -25.43 -17.88
N ASN A 273 5.86 -26.73 -17.75
CA ASN A 273 7.01 -27.44 -18.36
C ASN A 273 6.84 -27.51 -19.88
#